data_a958dc12ddacde439d508dc4df9accf8
#
_entry.id   a958dc12ddacde439d508dc4df9accf8
#
_cell.length_a   1.000
_cell.length_b   1.000
_cell.length_c   1.000
_cell.angle_alpha   90.00
_cell.angle_beta   90.00
_cell.angle_gamma   90.00
#
_symmetry.space_group_name_H-M   'P 1'
#
loop_
_entity.id
_entity.type
_entity.pdbx_description
1 polymer ?
#
loop_
_entity_poly.entity_id
_entity_poly.type
_entity_poly.pdbx_seq_one_letter_code
_entity_poly.pdbx_strand_id
1 'polypeptide(L)'
;MKKYLILGFVVVLIGVSGALVWQAKSSRLTLKGISGEAISAEDLNKWDKSSDNMQTEVQGNQLYIQESIGSEGVALVYPQKISGDFIFKFKLMSLTQTGKIKIISRNDDGDYEYIVELQQLRSKQTAKIWRDGALVRQADAFTLKPDVFYQIIFERSGRQLNLEIDGKTVISSTENKPAQNATLGIRIEGRPDHPAAIEIKDVELYYNR
;
A
#
# COMPACT_ATOMS: atom_id res chain seq x y z
N MET A 1 -50.41 -2.69 24.83
CA MET A 1 -49.44 -3.76 24.51
C MET A 1 -48.72 -3.63 23.16
N LYS A 2 -49.26 -3.04 22.07
CA LYS A 2 -48.61 -2.94 20.76
C LYS A 2 -47.38 -2.00 20.68
N LYS A 3 -47.28 -0.96 21.51
CA LYS A 3 -46.17 0.01 21.48
C LYS A 3 -44.83 -0.54 22.00
N TYR A 4 -44.84 -1.47 22.91
CA TYR A 4 -43.62 -2.06 23.47
C TYR A 4 -42.99 -3.13 22.55
N LEU A 5 -43.81 -3.75 21.68
CA LEU A 5 -43.31 -4.76 20.74
C LEU A 5 -42.47 -4.12 19.63
N ILE A 6 -42.83 -2.89 19.18
CA ILE A 6 -42.09 -2.15 18.15
C ILE A 6 -40.74 -1.67 18.69
N LEU A 7 -40.68 -1.23 19.95
CA LEU A 7 -39.44 -0.76 20.58
C LEU A 7 -38.43 -1.92 20.74
N GLY A 8 -38.89 -3.10 21.12
CA GLY A 8 -38.04 -4.30 21.23
C GLY A 8 -37.44 -4.73 19.91
N PHE A 9 -38.20 -4.62 18.80
CA PHE A 9 -37.73 -5.00 17.47
C PHE A 9 -36.67 -4.03 16.92
N VAL A 10 -36.81 -2.73 17.19
CA VAL A 10 -35.84 -1.70 16.78
C VAL A 10 -34.51 -1.86 17.53
N VAL A 11 -34.54 -2.16 18.82
CA VAL A 11 -33.32 -2.37 19.63
C VAL A 11 -32.57 -3.63 19.16
N VAL A 12 -33.27 -4.71 18.82
CA VAL A 12 -32.66 -5.94 18.31
C VAL A 12 -32.04 -5.71 16.93
N LEU A 13 -32.70 -4.96 16.02
CA LEU A 13 -32.17 -4.63 14.71
C LEU A 13 -30.91 -3.74 14.79
N ILE A 14 -30.87 -2.77 15.70
CA ILE A 14 -29.69 -1.91 15.89
C ILE A 14 -28.56 -2.75 16.52
N GLY A 15 -28.85 -3.64 17.44
CA GLY A 15 -27.87 -4.54 18.05
C GLY A 15 -27.23 -5.50 17.04
N VAL A 16 -28.05 -6.10 16.17
CA VAL A 16 -27.57 -7.03 15.13
C VAL A 16 -26.77 -6.28 14.05
N SER A 17 -27.22 -5.10 13.65
CA SER A 17 -26.50 -4.25 12.68
C SER A 17 -25.16 -3.78 13.26
N GLY A 18 -25.11 -3.41 14.54
CA GLY A 18 -23.88 -3.03 15.23
C GLY A 18 -22.89 -4.18 15.35
N ALA A 19 -23.37 -5.39 15.66
CA ALA A 19 -22.53 -6.58 15.76
C ALA A 19 -22.00 -7.03 14.37
N LEU A 20 -22.81 -6.94 13.32
CA LEU A 20 -22.36 -7.25 11.95
C LEU A 20 -21.34 -6.24 11.42
N VAL A 21 -21.50 -4.95 11.72
CA VAL A 21 -20.51 -3.93 11.39
C VAL A 21 -19.23 -4.10 12.19
N TRP A 22 -19.34 -4.53 13.45
CA TRP A 22 -18.17 -4.82 14.30
C TRP A 22 -17.43 -6.08 13.82
N GLN A 23 -18.15 -7.16 13.47
CA GLN A 23 -17.56 -8.35 12.89
C GLN A 23 -16.90 -8.09 11.51
N ALA A 24 -17.50 -7.26 10.66
CA ALA A 24 -16.88 -6.87 9.40
C ALA A 24 -15.59 -6.03 9.59
N LYS A 25 -15.47 -5.28 10.70
CA LYS A 25 -14.22 -4.58 11.07
C LYS A 25 -13.18 -5.48 11.75
N SER A 26 -13.58 -6.60 12.35
CA SER A 26 -12.68 -7.48 13.12
C SER A 26 -12.09 -8.64 12.31
N SER A 27 -12.48 -8.79 11.05
CA SER A 27 -11.87 -9.77 10.15
C SER A 27 -10.49 -9.35 9.60
N ARG A 28 -9.90 -8.26 10.12
CA ARG A 28 -8.47 -8.01 9.94
C ARG A 28 -7.71 -9.12 10.65
N LEU A 29 -7.03 -9.93 9.86
CA LEU A 29 -6.10 -10.94 10.34
C LEU A 29 -5.21 -10.33 11.41
N THR A 30 -5.44 -10.73 12.66
CA THR A 30 -4.51 -10.45 13.75
C THR A 30 -3.34 -11.38 13.49
N LEU A 31 -2.31 -10.90 12.79
CA LEU A 31 -1.08 -11.64 12.60
C LEU A 31 -0.45 -11.79 13.99
N LYS A 32 -0.71 -12.92 14.66
CA LYS A 32 -0.12 -13.24 15.97
C LYS A 32 1.41 -13.34 15.80
N GLY A 33 2.14 -12.49 16.49
CA GLY A 33 3.60 -12.53 16.54
C GLY A 33 4.32 -11.55 15.61
N ILE A 34 3.61 -10.68 14.90
CA ILE A 34 4.23 -9.63 14.09
C ILE A 34 4.63 -8.44 14.96
N SER A 35 5.89 -8.03 14.84
CA SER A 35 6.40 -6.77 15.36
C SER A 35 6.04 -5.65 14.40
N GLY A 36 5.52 -4.53 14.93
CA GLY A 36 5.22 -3.34 14.12
C GLY A 36 6.11 -2.17 14.52
N GLU A 37 6.48 -1.37 13.53
CA GLU A 37 7.15 -0.10 13.73
C GLU A 37 6.46 1.01 12.93
N ALA A 38 6.29 2.16 13.57
CA ALA A 38 5.95 3.39 12.88
C ALA A 38 7.24 4.06 12.41
N ILE A 39 7.28 4.44 11.15
CA ILE A 39 8.46 5.03 10.49
C ILE A 39 8.21 6.52 10.32
N SER A 40 9.05 7.35 10.96
CA SER A 40 8.97 8.79 10.80
C SER A 40 9.36 9.24 9.39
N ALA A 41 8.99 10.46 9.01
CA ALA A 41 9.40 11.02 7.71
C ALA A 41 10.93 11.13 7.61
N GLU A 42 11.61 11.45 8.71
CA GLU A 42 13.07 11.52 8.81
C GLU A 42 13.71 10.14 8.62
N ASP A 43 13.14 9.08 9.21
CA ASP A 43 13.66 7.72 9.06
C ASP A 43 13.36 7.18 7.66
N LEU A 44 12.17 7.49 7.10
CA LEU A 44 11.84 7.15 5.73
C LEU A 44 12.81 7.83 4.73
N ASN A 45 13.23 9.08 4.98
CA ASN A 45 14.21 9.79 4.15
C ASN A 45 15.62 9.19 4.18
N LYS A 46 15.92 8.34 5.20
CA LYS A 46 17.20 7.61 5.32
C LYS A 46 17.19 6.28 4.57
N TRP A 47 16.05 5.86 4.02
CA TRP A 47 15.99 4.64 3.22
C TRP A 47 16.89 4.74 1.99
N ASP A 48 17.32 3.58 1.48
CA ASP A 48 18.21 3.51 0.32
C ASP A 48 17.55 4.10 -0.92
N LYS A 49 18.24 5.05 -1.54
CA LYS A 49 17.79 5.72 -2.78
C LYS A 49 18.37 4.98 -3.96
N SER A 50 17.50 4.60 -4.90
CA SER A 50 17.94 3.85 -6.10
C SER A 50 18.75 4.66 -7.09
N SER A 51 18.72 6.00 -7.00
CA SER A 51 19.35 6.91 -7.96
C SER A 51 19.52 8.31 -7.38
N ASP A 52 20.54 9.02 -7.80
CA ASP A 52 20.76 10.45 -7.54
C ASP A 52 19.73 11.35 -8.25
N ASN A 53 18.95 10.78 -9.18
CA ASN A 53 17.85 11.46 -9.87
C ASN A 53 16.59 11.60 -9.00
N MET A 54 16.68 11.34 -7.70
CA MET A 54 15.59 11.48 -6.75
C MET A 54 15.83 12.66 -5.81
N GLN A 55 14.87 13.56 -5.77
CA GLN A 55 14.81 14.62 -4.77
C GLN A 55 13.86 14.18 -3.64
N THR A 56 14.29 14.38 -2.41
CA THR A 56 13.47 14.12 -1.22
C THR A 56 13.56 15.29 -0.26
N GLU A 57 12.42 15.65 0.35
CA GLU A 57 12.34 16.72 1.35
C GLU A 57 11.38 16.29 2.46
N VAL A 58 11.82 16.45 3.72
CA VAL A 58 10.98 16.23 4.89
C VAL A 58 10.23 17.51 5.20
N GLN A 59 8.90 17.45 5.22
CA GLN A 59 8.00 18.56 5.51
C GLN A 59 7.08 18.18 6.68
N GLY A 60 7.49 18.48 7.91
CA GLY A 60 6.79 18.05 9.12
C GLY A 60 6.79 16.52 9.26
N ASN A 61 5.62 15.89 9.25
CA ASN A 61 5.49 14.43 9.32
C ASN A 61 5.35 13.74 7.94
N GLN A 62 5.66 14.47 6.85
CA GLN A 62 5.51 14.01 5.49
C GLN A 62 6.86 13.97 4.79
N LEU A 63 7.07 12.98 3.92
CA LEU A 63 8.19 12.93 3.00
C LEU A 63 7.70 13.22 1.58
N TYR A 64 8.19 14.31 1.02
CA TYR A 64 8.05 14.62 -0.40
C TYR A 64 9.11 13.84 -1.18
N ILE A 65 8.72 13.24 -2.30
CA ILE A 65 9.58 12.50 -3.22
C ILE A 65 9.25 12.94 -4.65
N GLN A 66 10.29 13.32 -5.40
CA GLN A 66 10.17 13.68 -6.81
C GLN A 66 11.31 13.05 -7.61
N GLU A 67 11.00 12.55 -8.80
CA GLU A 67 12.02 12.17 -9.77
C GLU A 67 12.46 13.37 -10.61
N SER A 68 13.71 13.32 -11.10
CA SER A 68 14.24 14.33 -12.04
C SER A 68 13.70 14.08 -13.45
N ILE A 69 13.65 15.14 -14.25
CA ILE A 69 13.30 15.05 -15.67
C ILE A 69 14.26 14.08 -16.39
N GLY A 70 13.73 13.23 -17.26
CA GLY A 70 14.48 12.22 -17.98
C GLY A 70 14.85 10.97 -17.18
N SER A 71 14.36 10.85 -15.94
CA SER A 71 14.51 9.65 -15.13
C SER A 71 13.64 8.50 -15.68
N GLU A 72 14.12 7.27 -15.50
CA GLU A 72 13.33 6.04 -15.75
C GLU A 72 12.58 5.55 -14.50
N GLY A 73 12.41 6.45 -13.53
CA GLY A 73 11.81 6.19 -12.23
C GLY A 73 12.83 6.05 -11.10
N VAL A 74 12.38 6.38 -9.91
CA VAL A 74 13.20 6.35 -8.68
C VAL A 74 12.52 5.56 -7.58
N ALA A 75 13.31 4.91 -6.73
CA ALA A 75 12.79 4.10 -5.62
C ALA A 75 13.47 4.45 -4.32
N LEU A 76 12.68 4.40 -3.26
CA LEU A 76 13.09 4.45 -1.86
C LEU A 76 12.89 3.05 -1.26
N VAL A 77 13.95 2.43 -0.77
CA VAL A 77 13.97 1.02 -0.36
C VAL A 77 14.33 0.90 1.11
N TYR A 78 13.52 0.16 1.86
CA TYR A 78 13.78 -0.14 3.27
C TYR A 78 15.11 -0.90 3.42
N PRO A 79 16.02 -0.44 4.30
CA PRO A 79 17.38 -0.96 4.33
C PRO A 79 17.52 -2.35 4.95
N GLN A 80 16.46 -2.86 5.60
CA GLN A 80 16.48 -4.17 6.25
C GLN A 80 15.66 -5.18 5.45
N LYS A 81 16.11 -6.44 5.52
CA LYS A 81 15.33 -7.56 4.99
C LYS A 81 14.22 -7.92 5.96
N ILE A 82 13.05 -8.17 5.41
CA ILE A 82 11.91 -8.73 6.14
C ILE A 82 11.70 -10.17 5.70
N SER A 83 11.33 -11.03 6.61
CA SER A 83 11.04 -12.43 6.29
C SER A 83 9.56 -12.72 6.42
N GLY A 84 9.03 -13.50 5.46
CA GLY A 84 7.69 -14.03 5.55
C GLY A 84 6.58 -13.01 5.39
N ASP A 85 5.66 -13.01 6.35
CA ASP A 85 4.46 -12.19 6.32
C ASP A 85 4.76 -10.75 6.71
N PHE A 86 4.08 -9.81 6.05
CA PHE A 86 4.20 -8.39 6.36
C PHE A 86 2.91 -7.62 6.07
N ILE A 87 2.79 -6.48 6.73
CA ILE A 87 1.82 -5.43 6.39
C ILE A 87 2.60 -4.13 6.21
N PHE A 88 2.53 -3.56 5.02
CA PHE A 88 3.08 -2.26 4.69
C PHE A 88 1.93 -1.27 4.48
N LYS A 89 1.82 -0.31 5.38
CA LYS A 89 0.73 0.65 5.45
C LYS A 89 1.28 2.06 5.43
N PHE A 90 0.70 2.93 4.62
CA PHE A 90 1.08 4.34 4.53
C PHE A 90 -0.06 5.16 3.92
N LYS A 91 0.02 6.48 4.10
CA LYS A 91 -0.79 7.41 3.33
C LYS A 91 0.04 7.98 2.19
N LEU A 92 -0.57 8.02 1.02
CA LEU A 92 0.03 8.47 -0.24
C LEU A 92 -0.83 9.56 -0.86
N MET A 93 -0.19 10.65 -1.29
CA MET A 93 -0.77 11.67 -2.15
C MET A 93 0.05 11.78 -3.43
N SER A 94 -0.60 11.71 -4.58
CA SER A 94 0.04 11.99 -5.85
C SER A 94 -0.07 13.48 -6.17
N LEU A 95 1.05 14.12 -6.45
CA LEU A 95 1.11 15.54 -6.81
C LEU A 95 1.05 15.75 -8.33
N THR A 96 1.16 14.66 -9.10
CA THR A 96 1.13 14.69 -10.56
C THR A 96 0.16 13.64 -11.08
N GLN A 97 -0.48 13.92 -12.22
CA GLN A 97 -1.39 12.97 -12.88
C GLN A 97 -0.66 11.94 -13.76
N THR A 98 0.64 11.91 -13.67
CA THR A 98 1.42 11.14 -14.62
C THR A 98 2.21 10.07 -13.91
N GLY A 99 2.12 8.87 -14.43
CA GLY A 99 3.04 7.85 -14.08
C GLY A 99 2.45 6.68 -13.31
N LYS A 100 3.35 5.96 -12.71
CA LYS A 100 3.09 4.77 -11.94
C LYS A 100 3.65 4.96 -10.55
N ILE A 101 2.91 4.50 -9.57
CA ILE A 101 3.37 4.36 -8.20
C ILE A 101 3.43 2.87 -7.95
N LYS A 102 4.56 2.38 -7.48
CA LYS A 102 4.79 0.95 -7.27
C LYS A 102 5.22 0.69 -5.83
N ILE A 103 4.61 -0.30 -5.20
CA ILE A 103 5.19 -0.93 -4.03
C ILE A 103 6.02 -2.09 -4.57
N ILE A 104 7.28 -2.14 -4.23
CA ILE A 104 8.22 -3.15 -4.70
C ILE A 104 8.66 -4.03 -3.55
N SER A 105 8.79 -5.33 -3.83
CA SER A 105 9.42 -6.31 -2.99
C SER A 105 10.54 -6.98 -3.79
N ARG A 106 11.78 -6.96 -3.28
CA ARG A 106 12.93 -7.58 -3.93
C ARG A 106 13.42 -8.75 -3.10
N ASN A 107 13.74 -9.85 -3.78
CA ASN A 107 14.35 -11.02 -3.18
C ASN A 107 15.82 -10.81 -2.82
N ASP A 108 16.49 -11.84 -2.30
CA ASP A 108 17.89 -11.81 -1.90
C ASP A 108 18.86 -11.55 -3.07
N ASP A 109 18.48 -11.91 -4.30
CA ASP A 109 19.26 -11.70 -5.51
C ASP A 109 19.07 -10.27 -6.08
N GLY A 110 18.19 -9.47 -5.46
CA GLY A 110 17.87 -8.11 -5.88
C GLY A 110 16.79 -8.02 -6.98
N ASP A 111 16.27 -9.17 -7.42
CA ASP A 111 15.18 -9.24 -8.39
C ASP A 111 13.85 -8.89 -7.76
N TYR A 112 12.92 -8.37 -8.56
CA TYR A 112 11.58 -8.08 -8.10
C TYR A 112 10.79 -9.37 -7.86
N GLU A 113 10.51 -9.66 -6.59
CA GLU A 113 9.59 -10.74 -6.22
C GLU A 113 8.13 -10.30 -6.50
N TYR A 114 7.76 -9.11 -6.00
CA TYR A 114 6.45 -8.50 -6.26
C TYR A 114 6.58 -7.05 -6.68
N ILE A 115 5.71 -6.66 -7.57
CA ILE A 115 5.43 -5.26 -7.90
C ILE A 115 3.93 -5.04 -7.82
N VAL A 116 3.50 -4.20 -6.88
CA VAL A 116 2.13 -3.65 -6.87
C VAL A 116 2.18 -2.33 -7.62
N GLU A 117 1.62 -2.30 -8.81
CA GLU A 117 1.61 -1.12 -9.67
C GLU A 117 0.26 -0.42 -9.61
N LEU A 118 0.25 0.84 -9.20
CA LEU A 118 -0.87 1.76 -9.28
C LEU A 118 -0.63 2.70 -10.46
N GLN A 119 -1.33 2.47 -11.56
CA GLN A 119 -1.18 3.26 -12.76
C GLN A 119 -2.22 4.38 -12.82
N GLN A 120 -1.78 5.61 -12.95
CA GLN A 120 -2.60 6.81 -13.07
C GLN A 120 -2.58 7.32 -14.51
N LEU A 121 -3.46 6.81 -15.35
CA LEU A 121 -3.71 7.38 -16.67
C LEU A 121 -4.97 8.25 -16.63
N ARG A 122 -5.01 9.32 -17.44
CA ARG A 122 -6.17 10.24 -17.51
C ARG A 122 -7.49 9.51 -17.80
N SER A 123 -7.45 8.46 -18.61
CA SER A 123 -8.64 7.73 -19.07
C SER A 123 -8.93 6.44 -18.30
N LYS A 124 -7.94 5.88 -17.61
CA LYS A 124 -8.07 4.59 -16.92
C LYS A 124 -7.04 4.49 -15.81
N GLN A 125 -7.54 4.17 -14.62
CA GLN A 125 -6.68 3.83 -13.49
C GLN A 125 -6.73 2.32 -13.25
N THR A 126 -5.59 1.70 -13.10
CA THR A 126 -5.47 0.25 -12.89
C THR A 126 -4.53 -0.04 -11.73
N ALA A 127 -4.91 -1.01 -10.91
CA ALA A 127 -4.03 -1.63 -9.94
C ALA A 127 -3.63 -3.01 -10.45
N LYS A 128 -2.35 -3.36 -10.36
CA LYS A 128 -1.83 -4.64 -10.81
C LYS A 128 -0.87 -5.20 -9.78
N ILE A 129 -0.89 -6.50 -9.61
CA ILE A 129 0.17 -7.23 -8.90
C ILE A 129 0.91 -8.09 -9.93
N TRP A 130 2.21 -7.89 -9.98
CA TRP A 130 3.15 -8.69 -10.77
C TRP A 130 3.98 -9.53 -9.82
N ARG A 131 4.35 -10.73 -10.24
CA ARG A 131 5.29 -11.60 -9.55
C ARG A 131 6.28 -12.20 -10.54
N ASP A 132 7.57 -12.12 -10.25
CA ASP A 132 8.64 -12.63 -11.12
C ASP A 132 8.43 -12.22 -12.59
N GLY A 133 7.97 -10.98 -12.84
CA GLY A 133 7.66 -10.44 -14.17
C GLY A 133 6.31 -10.88 -14.77
N ALA A 134 5.57 -11.80 -14.14
CA ALA A 134 4.26 -12.24 -14.62
C ALA A 134 3.11 -11.50 -13.93
N LEU A 135 2.07 -11.14 -14.69
CA LEU A 135 0.88 -10.51 -14.14
C LEU A 135 0.07 -11.53 -13.33
N VAL A 136 -0.06 -11.32 -12.02
CA VAL A 136 -0.84 -12.16 -11.12
C VAL A 136 -2.31 -11.74 -11.11
N ARG A 137 -2.57 -10.45 -10.95
CA ARG A 137 -3.93 -9.90 -10.84
C ARG A 137 -3.99 -8.45 -11.29
N GLN A 138 -5.14 -8.06 -11.83
CA GLN A 138 -5.47 -6.69 -12.18
C GLN A 138 -6.86 -6.33 -11.67
N ALA A 139 -7.02 -5.08 -11.24
CA ALA A 139 -8.29 -4.45 -10.91
C ALA A 139 -8.38 -3.06 -11.56
N ASP A 140 -9.56 -2.70 -12.02
CA ASP A 140 -9.84 -1.43 -12.70
C ASP A 140 -10.73 -0.50 -11.84
N ALA A 141 -10.99 -0.88 -10.59
CA ALA A 141 -12.06 -0.29 -9.76
C ALA A 141 -11.56 0.65 -8.66
N PHE A 142 -10.53 1.45 -8.92
CA PHE A 142 -10.10 2.47 -7.96
C PHE A 142 -9.81 3.79 -8.66
N THR A 143 -9.79 4.88 -7.89
CA THR A 143 -9.44 6.20 -8.38
C THR A 143 -8.56 6.90 -7.35
N LEU A 144 -7.35 7.29 -7.77
CA LEU A 144 -6.48 8.20 -7.04
C LEU A 144 -6.55 9.57 -7.71
N LYS A 145 -7.12 10.55 -7.00
CA LYS A 145 -7.11 11.95 -7.45
C LYS A 145 -5.81 12.60 -6.99
N PRO A 146 -5.22 13.51 -7.80
CA PRO A 146 -4.10 14.31 -7.32
C PRO A 146 -4.52 15.14 -6.11
N ASP A 147 -3.55 15.49 -5.29
CA ASP A 147 -3.69 16.36 -4.11
C ASP A 147 -4.65 15.82 -3.03
N VAL A 148 -4.88 14.47 -3.04
CA VAL A 148 -5.69 13.77 -2.04
C VAL A 148 -4.88 12.63 -1.44
N PHE A 149 -4.84 12.55 -0.11
CA PHE A 149 -4.23 11.41 0.58
C PHE A 149 -5.16 10.20 0.57
N TYR A 150 -4.61 9.06 0.20
CA TYR A 150 -5.23 7.74 0.26
C TYR A 150 -4.44 6.83 1.20
N GLN A 151 -5.12 6.09 2.05
CA GLN A 151 -4.48 5.03 2.83
C GLN A 151 -4.25 3.82 1.93
N ILE A 152 -3.01 3.40 1.80
CA ILE A 152 -2.60 2.21 1.08
C ILE A 152 -2.17 1.15 2.08
N ILE A 153 -2.66 -0.07 1.93
CA ILE A 153 -2.21 -1.22 2.71
C ILE A 153 -1.88 -2.33 1.72
N PHE A 154 -0.64 -2.75 1.73
CA PHE A 154 -0.21 -3.96 1.04
C PHE A 154 0.16 -5.00 2.08
N GLU A 155 -0.54 -6.11 2.06
CA GLU A 155 -0.42 -7.19 3.03
C GLU A 155 -0.04 -8.48 2.33
N ARG A 156 0.87 -9.20 2.95
CA ARG A 156 1.14 -10.59 2.67
C ARG A 156 0.96 -11.39 3.95
N SER A 157 0.13 -12.43 3.90
CA SER A 157 -0.11 -13.36 5.02
C SER A 157 -0.15 -14.78 4.48
N GLY A 158 0.89 -15.55 4.74
CA GLY A 158 1.07 -16.87 4.16
C GLY A 158 1.08 -16.82 2.64
N ARG A 159 0.01 -17.33 2.02
CA ARG A 159 -0.19 -17.32 0.57
C ARG A 159 -1.12 -16.20 0.08
N GLN A 160 -1.70 -15.42 0.98
CA GLN A 160 -2.60 -14.34 0.61
C GLN A 160 -1.85 -13.05 0.36
N LEU A 161 -2.20 -12.39 -0.74
CA LEU A 161 -1.78 -11.03 -1.05
C LEU A 161 -3.01 -10.14 -1.11
N ASN A 162 -3.00 -9.05 -0.38
CA ASN A 162 -4.10 -8.09 -0.36
C ASN A 162 -3.56 -6.68 -0.60
N LEU A 163 -4.25 -5.96 -1.47
CA LEU A 163 -4.08 -4.52 -1.65
C LEU A 163 -5.38 -3.83 -1.26
N GLU A 164 -5.31 -2.95 -0.29
CA GLU A 164 -6.43 -2.10 0.11
C GLU A 164 -6.11 -0.63 -0.17
N ILE A 165 -7.13 0.12 -0.59
CA ILE A 165 -7.09 1.57 -0.73
C ILE A 165 -8.30 2.14 0.02
N ASP A 166 -8.07 3.01 1.01
CA ASP A 166 -9.09 3.59 1.89
C ASP A 166 -10.05 2.56 2.50
N GLY A 167 -9.49 1.43 2.95
CA GLY A 167 -10.23 0.36 3.60
C GLY A 167 -11.07 -0.50 2.64
N LYS A 168 -10.94 -0.31 1.32
CA LYS A 168 -11.55 -1.17 0.32
C LYS A 168 -10.50 -2.09 -0.27
N THR A 169 -10.75 -3.40 -0.25
CA THR A 169 -9.92 -4.37 -0.94
C THR A 169 -10.04 -4.16 -2.45
N VAL A 170 -8.94 -3.73 -3.07
CA VAL A 170 -8.83 -3.53 -4.52
C VAL A 170 -8.38 -4.81 -5.21
N ILE A 171 -7.39 -5.49 -4.64
CA ILE A 171 -6.90 -6.79 -5.12
C ILE A 171 -6.79 -7.74 -3.94
N SER A 172 -7.26 -8.98 -4.14
CA SER A 172 -6.97 -10.11 -3.29
C SER A 172 -6.57 -11.28 -4.18
N SER A 173 -5.46 -11.94 -3.85
CA SER A 173 -4.92 -13.07 -4.61
C SER A 173 -4.33 -14.12 -3.67
N THR A 174 -4.40 -15.39 -4.09
CA THR A 174 -3.76 -16.49 -3.39
C THR A 174 -2.58 -17.00 -4.21
N GLU A 175 -1.42 -17.03 -3.59
CA GLU A 175 -0.17 -17.42 -4.21
C GLU A 175 0.14 -18.92 -4.01
N ASN A 176 0.83 -19.50 -4.99
CA ASN A 176 1.23 -20.92 -4.92
C ASN A 176 2.57 -21.12 -4.20
N LYS A 177 3.42 -20.09 -4.14
CA LYS A 177 4.75 -20.18 -3.51
C LYS A 177 4.74 -19.50 -2.13
N PRO A 178 5.52 -20.02 -1.16
CA PRO A 178 5.67 -19.36 0.13
C PRO A 178 6.40 -18.02 0.00
N ALA A 179 6.30 -17.20 1.06
CA ALA A 179 7.05 -15.97 1.20
C ALA A 179 8.56 -16.25 1.23
N GLN A 180 9.32 -15.40 0.55
CA GLN A 180 10.77 -15.33 0.66
C GLN A 180 11.18 -14.11 1.48
N ASN A 181 12.44 -14.06 1.88
CA ASN A 181 12.99 -12.83 2.44
C ASN A 181 12.98 -11.76 1.36
N ALA A 182 12.60 -10.55 1.76
CA ALA A 182 12.50 -9.46 0.81
C ALA A 182 12.87 -8.12 1.44
N THR A 183 13.30 -7.17 0.62
CA THR A 183 13.31 -5.74 0.94
C THR A 183 12.09 -5.09 0.35
N LEU A 184 11.45 -4.21 1.09
CA LEU A 184 10.30 -3.44 0.61
C LEU A 184 10.72 -2.04 0.16
N GLY A 185 9.97 -1.46 -0.76
CA GLY A 185 10.20 -0.09 -1.18
C GLY A 185 9.01 0.52 -1.91
N ILE A 186 9.15 1.80 -2.18
CA ILE A 186 8.20 2.58 -2.98
C ILE A 186 8.96 3.13 -4.17
N ARG A 187 8.45 2.90 -5.38
CA ARG A 187 8.99 3.41 -6.63
C ARG A 187 7.97 4.28 -7.33
N ILE A 188 8.43 5.40 -7.85
CA ILE A 188 7.62 6.28 -8.71
C ILE A 188 8.23 6.35 -10.09
N GLU A 189 7.38 6.42 -11.11
CA GLU A 189 7.79 6.54 -12.51
C GLU A 189 6.86 7.56 -13.18
N GLY A 190 7.42 8.64 -13.65
CA GLY A 190 6.75 9.64 -14.47
C GLY A 190 6.86 9.35 -15.96
N ARG A 191 6.69 10.39 -16.73
CA ARG A 191 7.02 10.43 -18.16
C ARG A 191 8.28 11.27 -18.34
N PRO A 192 9.02 11.11 -19.42
CA PRO A 192 10.27 11.85 -19.64
C PRO A 192 10.13 13.38 -19.50
N ASP A 193 9.00 13.92 -19.89
CA ASP A 193 8.66 15.35 -19.85
C ASP A 193 7.81 15.77 -18.64
N HIS A 194 7.32 14.78 -17.85
CA HIS A 194 6.45 14.98 -16.69
C HIS A 194 6.88 14.06 -15.56
N PRO A 195 7.86 14.47 -14.74
CA PRO A 195 8.36 13.67 -13.63
C PRO A 195 7.25 13.40 -12.61
N ALA A 196 7.27 12.22 -12.02
CA ALA A 196 6.37 11.86 -10.95
C ALA A 196 6.78 12.55 -9.64
N ALA A 197 5.79 12.97 -8.87
CA ALA A 197 5.98 13.47 -7.51
C ALA A 197 4.86 12.98 -6.60
N ILE A 198 5.23 12.63 -5.37
CA ILE A 198 4.31 12.14 -4.34
C ILE A 198 4.67 12.71 -2.97
N GLU A 199 3.70 12.69 -2.08
CA GLU A 199 3.93 12.82 -0.63
C GLU A 199 3.49 11.55 0.08
N ILE A 200 4.28 11.15 1.11
CA ILE A 200 4.03 9.97 1.91
C ILE A 200 4.07 10.35 3.39
N LYS A 201 3.16 9.79 4.18
CA LYS A 201 3.12 9.93 5.64
C LYS A 201 2.47 8.74 6.33
N ASP A 202 2.51 8.74 7.66
CA ASP A 202 1.89 7.71 8.51
C ASP A 202 2.32 6.30 8.08
N VAL A 203 3.64 6.11 7.88
CA VAL A 203 4.21 4.84 7.44
C VAL A 203 4.31 3.88 8.61
N GLU A 204 3.73 2.72 8.44
CA GLU A 204 3.77 1.62 9.41
C GLU A 204 4.20 0.34 8.69
N LEU A 205 5.17 -0.37 9.23
CA LEU A 205 5.63 -1.65 8.72
C LEU A 205 5.56 -2.71 9.83
N TYR A 206 4.81 -3.78 9.57
CA TYR A 206 4.64 -4.92 10.47
C TYR A 206 5.19 -6.16 9.78
N TYR A 207 6.05 -6.93 10.47
CA TYR A 207 6.67 -8.13 9.91
C TYR A 207 7.16 -9.07 11.01
N ASN A 208 7.42 -10.33 10.67
CA ASN A 208 8.07 -11.28 11.55
C ASN A 208 9.57 -10.93 11.66
N ARG A 209 10.07 -10.84 12.87
CA ARG A 209 11.51 -10.68 13.16
C ARG A 209 12.18 -12.02 13.32
#